data_67e04f4b2ef4e50f5d741fa92244762b
#
_entry.id   67e04f4b2ef4e50f5d741fa92244762b
#
_cell.length_a   1.000
_cell.length_b   1.000
_cell.length_c   1.000
_cell.angle_alpha   90.00
_cell.angle_beta   90.00
_cell.angle_gamma   90.00
#
_symmetry.space_group_name_H-M   'P 1'
#
loop_
_entity.id
_entity.type
_entity.pdbx_description
1 polymer ?
#
loop_
_entity_poly.entity_id
_entity_poly.type
_entity_poly.pdbx_seq_one_letter_code
_entity_poly.pdbx_strand_id
1 'polypeptide(L)'
;MNYYISDLHLFHEASIGFDGRPFRNLEEMHAEIVRKWNSKVTNGDTVYILGDMSMRGKNEDLIALVAILKGKKVLIRGNHDDVSDLRYRQLFQEVCDYREIRDSVGGKSYELVLCHYPIFSWKHMSRGTILLYGHTHNSPEDMYFQKCLEGMKDNECRHTGDSHVQAYNVGCMKPWMDYEPRSLQEIICLLYTSPSPRDISGSR
;
A
#
# COMPACT_ATOMS: atom_id res chain seq x y z
N MET A 1 -13.61 5.73 -8.01
CA MET A 1 -12.41 6.29 -7.35
C MET A 1 -11.34 5.21 -7.29
N ASN A 2 -10.05 5.60 -7.18
CA ASN A 2 -8.96 4.64 -6.94
C ASN A 2 -8.57 4.65 -5.47
N TYR A 3 -8.30 3.46 -4.93
CA TYR A 3 -7.78 3.23 -3.59
C TYR A 3 -6.57 2.32 -3.64
N TYR A 4 -5.72 2.40 -2.62
CA TYR A 4 -4.45 1.69 -2.51
C TYR A 4 -4.30 1.10 -1.12
N ILE A 5 -3.73 -0.11 -1.05
CA ILE A 5 -3.42 -0.81 0.20
C ILE A 5 -2.43 -1.93 -0.09
N SER A 6 -1.66 -2.37 0.90
CA SER A 6 -0.81 -3.56 0.80
C SER A 6 -0.71 -4.32 2.12
N ASP A 7 -0.07 -5.48 2.07
CA ASP A 7 0.36 -6.27 3.24
C ASP A 7 -0.78 -6.63 4.20
N LEU A 8 -1.94 -7.00 3.66
CA LEU A 8 -3.09 -7.40 4.46
C LEU A 8 -2.80 -8.66 5.28
N HIS A 9 -2.03 -9.60 4.72
CA HIS A 9 -1.66 -10.86 5.36
C HIS A 9 -2.86 -11.60 5.96
N LEU A 10 -3.95 -11.69 5.20
CA LEU A 10 -5.13 -12.43 5.60
C LEU A 10 -4.78 -13.89 5.90
N PHE A 11 -5.35 -14.45 6.96
CA PHE A 11 -5.08 -15.80 7.45
C PHE A 11 -3.63 -16.08 7.87
N HIS A 12 -2.87 -15.02 8.21
CA HIS A 12 -1.51 -15.11 8.71
C HIS A 12 -1.43 -14.61 10.17
N GLU A 13 -1.64 -15.52 11.11
CA GLU A 13 -1.73 -15.18 12.55
C GLU A 13 -0.47 -14.47 13.07
N ALA A 14 0.72 -14.91 12.62
CA ALA A 14 1.97 -14.30 13.04
C ALA A 14 2.07 -12.81 12.69
N SER A 15 1.32 -12.32 11.68
CA SER A 15 1.31 -10.90 11.30
C SER A 15 0.78 -10.00 12.40
N ILE A 16 -0.09 -10.51 13.28
CA ILE A 16 -0.60 -9.76 14.41
C ILE A 16 0.56 -9.41 15.37
N GLY A 17 1.42 -10.39 15.65
CA GLY A 17 2.54 -10.21 16.57
C GLY A 17 3.68 -9.39 15.98
N PHE A 18 4.20 -9.73 14.79
CA PHE A 18 5.40 -9.06 14.26
C PHE A 18 5.15 -7.61 13.81
N ASP A 19 3.91 -7.27 13.41
CA ASP A 19 3.52 -5.90 13.09
C ASP A 19 2.99 -5.11 14.29
N GLY A 20 2.76 -5.77 15.42
CA GLY A 20 2.07 -5.15 16.57
C GLY A 20 0.65 -4.71 16.23
N ARG A 21 -0.08 -5.49 15.42
CA ARG A 21 -1.44 -5.15 14.97
C ARG A 21 -2.40 -5.10 16.16
N PRO A 22 -3.34 -4.15 16.23
CA PRO A 22 -4.22 -3.95 17.38
C PRO A 22 -5.41 -4.94 17.40
N PHE A 23 -5.16 -6.21 17.09
CA PHE A 23 -6.17 -7.26 17.03
C PHE A 23 -5.79 -8.41 17.94
N ARG A 24 -6.78 -9.02 18.59
CA ARG A 24 -6.58 -10.17 19.49
C ARG A 24 -6.35 -11.48 18.73
N ASN A 25 -6.92 -11.60 17.54
CA ASN A 25 -6.91 -12.79 16.70
C ASN A 25 -7.25 -12.46 15.24
N LEU A 26 -7.16 -13.47 14.37
CA LEU A 26 -7.47 -13.34 12.94
C LEU A 26 -8.94 -12.97 12.68
N GLU A 27 -9.87 -13.51 13.46
CA GLU A 27 -11.30 -13.23 13.28
C GLU A 27 -11.60 -11.74 13.46
N GLU A 28 -11.09 -11.15 14.54
CA GLU A 28 -11.22 -9.71 14.79
C GLU A 28 -10.53 -8.88 13.70
N MET A 29 -9.32 -9.27 13.29
CA MET A 29 -8.58 -8.60 12.23
C MET A 29 -9.37 -8.62 10.91
N HIS A 30 -9.86 -9.80 10.50
CA HIS A 30 -10.62 -9.94 9.26
C HIS A 30 -11.92 -9.15 9.30
N ALA A 31 -12.67 -9.25 10.41
CA ALA A 31 -13.93 -8.51 10.57
C ALA A 31 -13.71 -7.00 10.45
N GLU A 32 -12.67 -6.46 11.09
CA GLU A 32 -12.37 -5.04 11.06
C GLU A 32 -11.90 -4.58 9.67
N ILE A 33 -11.01 -5.34 9.01
CA ILE A 33 -10.57 -5.03 7.64
C ILE A 33 -11.77 -5.02 6.68
N VAL A 34 -12.63 -6.04 6.71
CA VAL A 34 -13.82 -6.11 5.87
C VAL A 34 -14.77 -4.93 6.14
N ARG A 35 -15.00 -4.63 7.43
CA ARG A 35 -15.85 -3.52 7.84
C ARG A 35 -15.34 -2.18 7.32
N LYS A 36 -14.07 -1.87 7.55
CA LYS A 36 -13.42 -0.62 7.11
C LYS A 36 -13.41 -0.52 5.59
N TRP A 37 -12.98 -1.59 4.91
CA TRP A 37 -12.97 -1.64 3.45
C TRP A 37 -14.36 -1.39 2.86
N ASN A 38 -15.36 -2.14 3.29
CA ASN A 38 -16.70 -2.10 2.72
C ASN A 38 -17.51 -0.86 3.12
N SER A 39 -17.11 -0.16 4.18
CA SER A 39 -17.69 1.14 4.54
C SER A 39 -17.27 2.26 3.59
N LYS A 40 -16.13 2.12 2.94
CA LYS A 40 -15.48 3.16 2.14
C LYS A 40 -15.55 2.87 0.64
N VAL A 41 -15.25 1.64 0.26
CA VAL A 41 -15.19 1.21 -1.13
C VAL A 41 -16.58 0.81 -1.63
N THR A 42 -16.95 1.28 -2.83
CA THR A 42 -18.16 0.88 -3.55
C THR A 42 -17.83 -0.04 -4.73
N ASN A 43 -18.82 -0.71 -5.30
CA ASN A 43 -18.59 -1.58 -6.47
C ASN A 43 -18.18 -0.82 -7.74
N GLY A 44 -18.33 0.50 -7.77
CA GLY A 44 -17.85 1.36 -8.86
C GLY A 44 -16.37 1.74 -8.76
N ASP A 45 -15.74 1.49 -7.62
CA ASP A 45 -14.36 1.87 -7.34
C ASP A 45 -13.37 0.79 -7.76
N THR A 46 -12.09 1.19 -7.86
CA THR A 46 -10.97 0.26 -8.09
C THR A 46 -10.03 0.29 -6.89
N VAL A 47 -9.67 -0.87 -6.37
CA VAL A 47 -8.67 -1.01 -5.31
C VAL A 47 -7.45 -1.70 -5.87
N TYR A 48 -6.31 -1.00 -5.81
CA TYR A 48 -5.00 -1.54 -6.12
C TYR A 48 -4.39 -2.11 -4.84
N ILE A 49 -4.17 -3.42 -4.83
CA ILE A 49 -3.58 -4.16 -3.72
C ILE A 49 -2.13 -4.40 -4.08
N LEU A 50 -1.20 -3.77 -3.35
CA LEU A 50 0.22 -3.80 -3.66
C LEU A 50 0.91 -4.98 -2.95
N GLY A 51 0.32 -6.15 -3.11
CA GLY A 51 0.87 -7.43 -2.69
C GLY A 51 0.58 -7.85 -1.26
N ASP A 52 0.97 -9.08 -1.01
CA ASP A 52 0.85 -9.78 0.28
C ASP A 52 -0.57 -9.72 0.84
N MET A 53 -1.53 -10.02 -0.06
CA MET A 53 -2.94 -10.19 0.33
C MET A 53 -3.09 -11.33 1.34
N SER A 54 -2.37 -12.45 1.10
CA SER A 54 -2.34 -13.63 1.98
C SER A 54 -1.17 -14.53 1.66
N MET A 55 -0.69 -15.27 2.65
CA MET A 55 0.33 -16.32 2.46
C MET A 55 -0.21 -17.62 1.84
N ARG A 56 -1.51 -17.77 1.63
CA ARG A 56 -2.13 -19.04 1.24
C ARG A 56 -3.24 -18.84 0.22
N GLY A 57 -2.87 -18.69 -1.06
CA GLY A 57 -3.83 -18.48 -2.16
C GLY A 57 -4.80 -19.66 -2.46
N LYS A 58 -4.62 -20.82 -1.82
CA LYS A 58 -5.47 -22.01 -2.01
C LYS A 58 -6.41 -22.28 -0.81
N ASN A 59 -6.91 -21.25 -0.17
CA ASN A 59 -7.78 -21.38 0.99
C ASN A 59 -9.20 -20.93 0.61
N GLU A 60 -10.19 -21.83 0.81
CA GLU A 60 -11.61 -21.54 0.55
C GLU A 60 -12.08 -20.31 1.36
N ASP A 61 -11.66 -20.22 2.61
CA ASP A 61 -12.03 -19.09 3.48
C ASP A 61 -11.44 -17.77 2.99
N LEU A 62 -10.21 -17.80 2.43
CA LEU A 62 -9.60 -16.63 1.78
C LEU A 62 -10.41 -16.20 0.56
N ILE A 63 -10.77 -17.16 -0.31
CA ILE A 63 -11.59 -16.90 -1.49
C ILE A 63 -12.91 -16.25 -1.08
N ALA A 64 -13.59 -16.83 -0.08
CA ALA A 64 -14.86 -16.32 0.43
C ALA A 64 -14.70 -14.89 1.01
N LEU A 65 -13.64 -14.65 1.79
CA LEU A 65 -13.39 -13.33 2.37
C LEU A 65 -13.08 -12.28 1.30
N VAL A 66 -12.22 -12.60 0.32
CA VAL A 66 -11.88 -11.66 -0.75
C VAL A 66 -13.07 -11.39 -1.67
N ALA A 67 -13.96 -12.36 -1.84
CA ALA A 67 -15.17 -12.20 -2.66
C ALA A 67 -16.16 -11.16 -2.09
N ILE A 68 -16.23 -11.01 -0.77
CA ILE A 68 -17.12 -10.03 -0.12
C ILE A 68 -16.53 -8.61 -0.04
N LEU A 69 -15.26 -8.43 -0.37
CA LEU A 69 -14.64 -7.09 -0.46
C LEU A 69 -15.16 -6.38 -1.71
N LYS A 70 -15.77 -5.21 -1.52
CA LYS A 70 -16.34 -4.40 -2.60
C LYS A 70 -15.26 -3.83 -3.53
N GLY A 71 -15.68 -3.44 -4.73
CA GLY A 71 -14.86 -2.79 -5.73
C GLY A 71 -14.15 -3.77 -6.68
N LYS A 72 -13.64 -3.21 -7.78
CA LYS A 72 -12.77 -3.92 -8.72
C LYS A 72 -11.39 -4.02 -8.09
N LYS A 73 -10.86 -5.23 -7.98
CA LYS A 73 -9.57 -5.48 -7.36
C LYS A 73 -8.49 -5.70 -8.42
N VAL A 74 -7.37 -4.99 -8.31
CA VAL A 74 -6.16 -5.18 -9.11
C VAL A 74 -5.04 -5.59 -8.15
N LEU A 75 -4.43 -6.75 -8.37
CA LEU A 75 -3.35 -7.27 -7.53
C LEU A 75 -2.00 -7.02 -8.21
N ILE A 76 -1.15 -6.24 -7.57
CA ILE A 76 0.27 -6.17 -7.84
C ILE A 76 0.93 -7.20 -6.91
N ARG A 77 1.44 -8.31 -7.45
CA ARG A 77 1.84 -9.46 -6.63
C ARG A 77 2.99 -9.12 -5.67
N GLY A 78 2.83 -9.56 -4.44
CA GLY A 78 3.89 -9.66 -3.46
C GLY A 78 4.56 -11.04 -3.47
N ASN A 79 5.54 -11.23 -2.60
CA ASN A 79 6.29 -12.48 -2.48
C ASN A 79 5.45 -13.62 -1.87
N HIS A 80 4.36 -13.31 -1.18
CA HIS A 80 3.48 -14.32 -0.57
C HIS A 80 2.22 -14.62 -1.39
N ASP A 81 1.97 -13.90 -2.48
CA ASP A 81 0.75 -14.07 -3.26
C ASP A 81 0.82 -15.27 -4.21
N ASP A 82 0.16 -16.36 -3.86
CA ASP A 82 -0.07 -17.52 -4.74
C ASP A 82 -1.41 -17.38 -5.45
N VAL A 83 -1.37 -17.06 -6.73
CA VAL A 83 -2.54 -16.93 -7.61
C VAL A 83 -2.74 -18.15 -8.53
N SER A 84 -2.21 -19.30 -8.16
CA SER A 84 -2.32 -20.54 -8.93
C SER A 84 -3.74 -21.14 -8.93
N ASP A 85 -4.56 -20.85 -7.90
CA ASP A 85 -5.97 -21.21 -7.89
C ASP A 85 -6.77 -20.23 -8.77
N LEU A 86 -7.39 -20.76 -9.84
CA LEU A 86 -8.15 -19.97 -10.79
C LEU A 86 -9.34 -19.24 -10.15
N ARG A 87 -9.99 -19.84 -9.13
CA ARG A 87 -11.11 -19.22 -8.41
C ARG A 87 -10.66 -17.98 -7.65
N TYR A 88 -9.50 -18.06 -6.99
CA TYR A 88 -8.89 -16.92 -6.32
C TYR A 88 -8.47 -15.84 -7.33
N ARG A 89 -7.76 -16.25 -8.40
CA ARG A 89 -7.31 -15.34 -9.46
C ARG A 89 -8.46 -14.56 -10.12
N GLN A 90 -9.62 -15.20 -10.31
CA GLN A 90 -10.81 -14.58 -10.92
C GLN A 90 -11.46 -13.48 -10.07
N LEU A 91 -11.10 -13.38 -8.79
CA LEU A 91 -11.54 -12.28 -7.91
C LEU A 91 -10.86 -10.95 -8.25
N PHE A 92 -9.77 -10.99 -9.01
CA PHE A 92 -9.02 -9.81 -9.44
C PHE A 92 -9.27 -9.52 -10.92
N GLN A 93 -9.55 -8.27 -11.24
CA GLN A 93 -9.69 -7.79 -12.62
C GLN A 93 -8.37 -7.95 -13.37
N GLU A 94 -7.25 -7.74 -12.68
CA GLU A 94 -5.90 -7.85 -13.20
C GLU A 94 -4.95 -8.35 -12.11
N VAL A 95 -3.93 -9.12 -12.51
CA VAL A 95 -2.82 -9.54 -11.67
C VAL A 95 -1.53 -9.25 -12.44
N CYS A 96 -0.63 -8.46 -11.86
CA CYS A 96 0.65 -8.08 -12.45
C CYS A 96 1.72 -7.90 -11.35
N ASP A 97 2.98 -7.69 -11.75
CA ASP A 97 4.10 -7.48 -10.81
C ASP A 97 4.48 -6.00 -10.67
N TYR A 98 4.06 -5.19 -11.64
CA TYR A 98 4.36 -3.77 -11.75
C TYR A 98 3.26 -3.09 -12.55
N ARG A 99 2.84 -1.89 -12.15
CA ARG A 99 1.81 -1.14 -12.86
C ARG A 99 2.10 0.35 -12.87
N GLU A 100 1.92 0.97 -14.01
CA GLU A 100 1.91 2.43 -14.16
C GLU A 100 0.49 2.89 -14.39
N ILE A 101 0.06 3.89 -13.63
CA ILE A 101 -1.28 4.47 -13.77
C ILE A 101 -1.22 5.98 -13.65
N ARG A 102 -2.34 6.63 -13.97
CA ARG A 102 -2.60 8.03 -13.63
C ARG A 102 -3.75 8.11 -12.65
N ASP A 103 -3.61 9.00 -11.68
CA ASP A 103 -4.68 9.35 -10.75
C ASP A 103 -4.73 10.87 -10.59
N SER A 104 -5.76 11.41 -9.94
CA SER A 104 -5.95 12.84 -9.80
C SER A 104 -6.34 13.23 -8.37
N VAL A 105 -5.80 14.34 -7.89
CA VAL A 105 -6.12 14.94 -6.61
C VAL A 105 -6.38 16.44 -6.83
N GLY A 106 -7.57 16.91 -6.46
CA GLY A 106 -7.93 18.31 -6.60
C GLY A 106 -7.83 18.85 -8.03
N GLY A 107 -8.06 17.99 -9.05
CA GLY A 107 -7.96 18.35 -10.46
C GLY A 107 -6.53 18.29 -11.03
N LYS A 108 -5.50 18.05 -10.20
CA LYS A 108 -4.12 17.82 -10.65
C LYS A 108 -3.91 16.35 -10.94
N SER A 109 -3.34 16.02 -12.11
CA SER A 109 -2.98 14.66 -12.49
C SER A 109 -1.61 14.26 -11.94
N TYR A 110 -1.50 13.04 -11.45
CA TYR A 110 -0.28 12.41 -10.95
C TYR A 110 -0.01 11.12 -11.72
N GLU A 111 1.24 10.89 -12.08
CA GLU A 111 1.71 9.59 -12.56
C GLU A 111 2.14 8.77 -11.34
N LEU A 112 1.71 7.50 -11.29
CA LEU A 112 2.02 6.58 -10.21
C LEU A 112 2.69 5.33 -10.76
N VAL A 113 3.67 4.84 -10.02
CA VAL A 113 4.21 3.50 -10.16
C VAL A 113 3.74 2.69 -8.96
N LEU A 114 3.15 1.53 -9.23
CA LEU A 114 2.68 0.58 -8.23
C LEU A 114 3.59 -0.65 -8.29
N CYS A 115 4.27 -0.95 -7.19
CA CYS A 115 5.13 -2.10 -7.04
C CYS A 115 5.04 -2.60 -5.60
N HIS A 116 5.07 -3.91 -5.38
CA HIS A 116 5.09 -4.43 -4.02
C HIS A 116 6.36 -4.03 -3.27
N TYR A 117 7.50 -4.06 -3.96
CA TYR A 117 8.81 -3.76 -3.35
C TYR A 117 9.17 -2.27 -3.40
N PRO A 118 9.93 -1.77 -2.42
CA PRO A 118 10.55 -0.44 -2.46
C PRO A 118 11.72 -0.46 -3.47
N ILE A 119 11.42 -0.19 -4.73
CA ILE A 119 12.43 -0.14 -5.79
C ILE A 119 13.20 1.17 -5.73
N PHE A 120 14.53 1.08 -5.91
CA PHE A 120 15.42 2.25 -5.77
C PHE A 120 15.22 3.29 -6.88
N SER A 121 14.77 2.88 -8.06
CA SER A 121 14.54 3.77 -9.20
C SER A 121 13.31 3.30 -9.97
N TRP A 122 12.48 4.24 -10.40
CA TRP A 122 11.27 3.97 -11.18
C TRP A 122 11.08 4.98 -12.29
N LYS A 123 10.21 4.69 -13.21
CA LYS A 123 9.93 5.52 -14.38
C LYS A 123 9.54 6.94 -13.98
N HIS A 124 10.21 7.91 -14.58
CA HIS A 124 9.97 9.34 -14.37
C HIS A 124 10.09 9.80 -12.89
N MET A 125 10.84 9.09 -12.06
CA MET A 125 11.08 9.43 -10.65
C MET A 125 11.51 10.89 -10.50
N SER A 126 12.48 11.33 -11.31
CA SER A 126 12.97 12.73 -11.31
C SER A 126 11.99 13.75 -11.88
N ARG A 127 10.86 13.31 -12.44
CA ARG A 127 9.80 14.16 -12.99
C ARG A 127 8.55 14.19 -12.12
N GLY A 128 8.64 13.66 -10.89
CA GLY A 128 7.56 13.69 -9.91
C GLY A 128 6.58 12.52 -9.99
N THR A 129 6.90 11.43 -10.71
CA THR A 129 6.12 10.19 -10.60
C THR A 129 6.27 9.62 -9.20
N ILE A 130 5.16 9.30 -8.56
CA ILE A 130 5.10 8.78 -7.20
C ILE A 130 5.18 7.25 -7.22
N LEU A 131 6.03 6.67 -6.39
CA LEU A 131 6.02 5.23 -6.11
C LEU A 131 5.09 4.94 -4.93
N LEU A 132 4.13 4.03 -5.11
CA LEU A 132 3.41 3.39 -4.01
C LEU A 132 3.94 1.96 -3.86
N TYR A 133 4.23 1.54 -2.61
CA TYR A 133 4.85 0.24 -2.33
C TYR A 133 4.37 -0.35 -1.01
N GLY A 134 4.72 -1.61 -0.75
CA GLY A 134 4.49 -2.35 0.48
C GLY A 134 5.73 -3.10 0.95
N HIS A 135 5.58 -4.37 1.34
CA HIS A 135 6.63 -5.34 1.64
C HIS A 135 7.42 -5.07 2.94
N THR A 136 7.90 -3.87 3.14
CA THR A 136 8.83 -3.55 4.23
C THR A 136 8.14 -3.29 5.57
N HIS A 137 6.83 -3.29 5.63
CA HIS A 137 6.06 -3.10 6.86
C HIS A 137 6.57 -1.91 7.68
N ASN A 138 6.70 -2.07 9.01
CA ASN A 138 7.31 -1.08 9.93
C ASN A 138 8.79 -1.41 10.25
N SER A 139 9.50 -2.04 9.31
CA SER A 139 10.85 -2.56 9.52
C SER A 139 11.94 -1.49 9.41
N PRO A 140 13.17 -1.81 9.88
CA PRO A 140 14.35 -0.97 9.65
C PRO A 140 14.65 -0.73 8.18
N GLU A 141 14.32 -1.69 7.28
CA GLU A 141 14.50 -1.56 5.83
C GLU A 141 13.66 -0.41 5.27
N ASP A 142 12.40 -0.26 5.74
CA ASP A 142 11.55 0.86 5.35
C ASP A 142 12.16 2.20 5.76
N MET A 143 12.63 2.28 7.01
CA MET A 143 13.31 3.48 7.52
C MET A 143 14.57 3.82 6.72
N TYR A 144 15.35 2.81 6.33
CA TYR A 144 16.55 3.00 5.54
C TYR A 144 16.22 3.48 4.13
N PHE A 145 15.21 2.88 3.48
CA PHE A 145 14.74 3.32 2.17
C PHE A 145 14.28 4.78 2.19
N GLN A 146 13.48 5.17 3.18
CA GLN A 146 13.03 6.56 3.33
C GLN A 146 14.21 7.53 3.52
N LYS A 147 15.24 7.16 4.31
CA LYS A 147 16.46 7.98 4.45
C LYS A 147 17.22 8.13 3.12
N CYS A 148 17.30 7.06 2.32
CA CYS A 148 17.91 7.15 0.99
C CYS A 148 17.17 8.15 0.10
N LEU A 149 15.83 8.14 0.13
CA LEU A 149 15.01 9.09 -0.63
C LEU A 149 15.20 10.53 -0.16
N GLU A 150 15.32 10.77 1.15
CA GLU A 150 15.63 12.08 1.70
C GLU A 150 17.01 12.58 1.19
N GLY A 151 18.02 11.71 1.24
CA GLY A 151 19.34 12.03 0.70
C GLY A 151 19.35 12.36 -0.81
N MET A 152 18.43 11.78 -1.58
CA MET A 152 18.25 12.11 -3.00
C MET A 152 17.60 13.48 -3.20
N LYS A 153 16.72 13.93 -2.28
CA LYS A 153 16.09 15.25 -2.33
C LYS A 153 17.11 16.37 -2.07
N ASP A 154 18.05 16.11 -1.15
CA ASP A 154 19.06 17.09 -0.74
C ASP A 154 20.22 17.18 -1.72
N ASN A 155 20.52 16.12 -2.46
CA ASN A 155 21.57 16.13 -3.49
C ASN A 155 21.04 16.73 -4.78
N GLU A 156 21.81 17.70 -5.31
CA GLU A 156 21.53 18.47 -6.53
C GLU A 156 21.49 17.66 -7.84
N CYS A 157 20.98 16.43 -7.82
CA CYS A 157 20.64 15.68 -9.03
C CYS A 157 19.47 16.33 -9.79
N ARG A 158 19.58 17.65 -9.98
CA ARG A 158 18.55 18.49 -10.59
C ARG A 158 18.75 18.56 -12.08
N HIS A 159 17.99 17.79 -12.83
CA HIS A 159 17.80 18.12 -14.23
C HIS A 159 16.58 19.06 -14.46
N THR A 160 15.71 19.23 -13.48
CA THR A 160 14.60 20.22 -13.54
C THR A 160 14.26 20.62 -12.10
N GLY A 161 14.26 21.93 -11.78
CA GLY A 161 13.86 22.43 -10.46
C GLY A 161 12.51 21.87 -10.03
N ASP A 162 12.31 21.60 -8.74
CA ASP A 162 11.09 21.12 -8.07
C ASP A 162 10.72 19.65 -8.20
N SER A 163 11.54 18.77 -8.77
CA SER A 163 11.23 17.33 -8.77
C SER A 163 11.53 16.71 -7.40
N HIS A 164 10.52 16.65 -6.54
CA HIS A 164 10.60 15.90 -5.30
C HIS A 164 10.43 14.42 -5.58
N VAL A 165 11.43 13.61 -5.25
CA VAL A 165 11.32 12.16 -5.24
C VAL A 165 10.31 11.76 -4.16
N GLN A 166 9.25 11.07 -4.54
CA GLN A 166 8.14 10.71 -3.66
C GLN A 166 7.87 9.22 -3.74
N ALA A 167 7.95 8.53 -2.59
CA ALA A 167 7.54 7.14 -2.46
C ALA A 167 6.82 6.94 -1.13
N TYR A 168 5.70 6.22 -1.15
CA TYR A 168 4.84 6.04 0.00
C TYR A 168 4.56 4.55 0.23
N ASN A 169 4.83 4.10 1.45
CA ASN A 169 4.45 2.78 1.90
C ASN A 169 2.95 2.75 2.20
N VAL A 170 2.20 1.88 1.51
CA VAL A 170 0.75 1.71 1.68
C VAL A 170 0.40 0.42 2.43
N GLY A 171 1.35 -0.11 3.21
CA GLY A 171 1.12 -1.24 4.10
C GLY A 171 -0.01 -0.97 5.09
N CYS A 172 -0.95 -1.88 5.20
CA CYS A 172 -2.18 -1.67 5.97
C CYS A 172 -1.93 -1.30 7.44
N MET A 173 -0.80 -1.74 8.03
CA MET A 173 -0.38 -1.49 9.40
C MET A 173 0.21 -0.09 9.61
N LYS A 174 0.48 0.69 8.55
CA LYS A 174 0.97 2.06 8.70
C LYS A 174 -0.09 2.93 9.40
N PRO A 175 0.30 3.83 10.31
CA PRO A 175 -0.66 4.67 11.04
C PRO A 175 -1.61 5.45 10.13
N TRP A 176 -1.11 5.91 8.98
CA TRP A 176 -1.91 6.64 7.99
C TRP A 176 -2.82 5.74 7.15
N MET A 177 -2.61 4.42 7.14
CA MET A 177 -3.45 3.45 6.43
C MET A 177 -4.55 2.90 7.32
N ASP A 178 -4.25 2.63 8.59
CA ASP A 178 -5.22 2.18 9.60
C ASP A 178 -6.11 1.03 9.12
N TYR A 179 -5.51 0.05 8.45
CA TYR A 179 -6.18 -1.17 7.94
C TYR A 179 -7.35 -0.92 6.97
N GLU A 180 -7.35 0.22 6.29
CA GLU A 180 -8.35 0.52 5.24
C GLU A 180 -7.71 1.01 3.94
N PRO A 181 -8.34 0.76 2.78
CA PRO A 181 -7.88 1.31 1.52
C PRO A 181 -7.93 2.85 1.55
N ARG A 182 -6.85 3.50 1.11
CA ARG A 182 -6.76 4.98 1.05
C ARG A 182 -6.72 5.46 -0.39
N SER A 183 -7.41 6.57 -0.67
CA SER A 183 -7.25 7.31 -1.92
C SER A 183 -5.89 8.00 -1.97
N LEU A 184 -5.42 8.35 -3.17
CA LEU A 184 -4.18 9.12 -3.32
C LEU A 184 -4.22 10.44 -2.55
N GLN A 185 -5.36 11.11 -2.53
CA GLN A 185 -5.55 12.35 -1.77
C GLN A 185 -5.31 12.14 -0.27
N GLU A 186 -5.88 11.07 0.31
CA GLU A 186 -5.70 10.76 1.73
C GLU A 186 -4.24 10.42 2.04
N ILE A 187 -3.58 9.61 1.19
CA ILE A 187 -2.17 9.25 1.38
C ILE A 187 -1.28 10.50 1.40
N ILE A 188 -1.44 11.39 0.42
CA ILE A 188 -0.67 12.62 0.36
C ILE A 188 -0.99 13.54 1.56
N CYS A 189 -2.26 13.78 1.87
CA CYS A 189 -2.65 14.68 2.96
C CYS A 189 -2.21 14.18 4.34
N LEU A 190 -2.42 12.89 4.64
CA LEU A 190 -2.09 12.31 5.95
C LEU A 190 -0.58 12.33 6.22
N LEU A 191 0.24 12.14 5.19
CA LEU A 191 1.70 12.22 5.33
C LEU A 191 2.21 13.65 5.52
N TYR A 192 1.54 14.65 4.96
CA TYR A 192 1.88 16.06 5.21
C TYR A 192 1.46 16.54 6.61
N THR A 193 0.47 15.90 7.23
CA THR A 193 -0.05 16.29 8.56
C THR A 193 0.53 15.46 9.69
N SER A 194 1.21 14.35 9.41
CA SER A 194 1.90 13.56 10.44
C SER A 194 3.18 14.28 10.85
N PRO A 195 3.43 14.50 12.16
CA PRO A 195 4.68 15.09 12.61
C PRO A 195 5.85 14.23 12.15
N SER A 196 6.88 14.90 11.61
CA SER A 196 8.12 14.24 11.23
C SER A 196 8.70 13.49 12.45
N PRO A 197 9.35 12.34 12.29
CA PRO A 197 10.07 11.67 13.39
C PRO A 197 11.05 12.59 14.14
N ARG A 198 11.44 13.73 13.56
CA ARG A 198 12.27 14.75 14.22
C ARG A 198 11.51 15.52 15.31
N ASP A 199 10.17 15.63 15.22
CA ASP A 199 9.38 16.38 16.18
C ASP A 199 9.12 15.63 17.48
N ILE A 200 9.37 14.30 17.49
CA ILE A 200 9.16 13.42 18.65
C ILE A 200 10.42 13.34 19.54
N SER A 201 11.59 13.77 19.06
CA SER A 201 12.86 13.67 19.81
C SER A 201 13.18 14.88 20.70
N GLY A 202 12.29 15.88 20.80
CA GLY A 202 12.49 17.16 21.47
C GLY A 202 11.95 17.30 22.88
N SER A 203 11.47 16.20 23.53
CA SER A 203 11.01 16.28 24.93
C SER A 203 11.68 15.21 25.79
N ARG A 204 12.89 15.53 26.23
CA ARG A 204 13.49 15.00 27.47
C ARG A 204 14.25 16.13 28.17
#